data_13e21f29afa3f42e877611d6eaba9fc4
#
_entry.id   13e21f29afa3f42e877611d6eaba9fc4
#
_cell.length_a   1.000
_cell.length_b   1.000
_cell.length_c   1.000
_cell.angle_alpha   90.00
_cell.angle_beta   90.00
_cell.angle_gamma   90.00
#
_symmetry.space_group_name_H-M   'P 1'
#
loop_
_entity.id
_entity.type
_entity.pdbx_description
1 polymer ?
#
loop_
_entity_poly.entity_id
_entity_poly.type
_entity_poly.pdbx_seq_one_letter_code
_entity_poly.pdbx_strand_id
1 'polypeptide(L)'
;MPIMKKIRAAVVGYGNIGKYVIEALEAAADFEVVGVVRRASSVAAAGESKYPVVSSLEQLEGVDVAILCTPSRLVEQSAETALKLGISTVDSFDIHSGIADMRARLDVIARENNAAALISAGWDPGSDSVVRALLEVCAPQGITYTNFGPGMSMGHTVAVKAIEGVKAALSMTIPVGTGIHRRMVYIELEEGYDFDTVANAIKNDAYFVHDETHVTKVESVDALLDMGHGVNMTRKGVSGKTQNQRFEFNMSINNPALTSQILVAGARAVLRPKAGAYTMIEIPIIDFLAGEREDIIRRLV
;
A
#
# COMPACT_ATOMS: atom_id res chain seq x y z
N MET A 1 -12.87 -33.62 3.39
CA MET A 1 -12.69 -32.29 3.99
C MET A 1 -13.85 -31.42 3.53
N PRO A 2 -14.54 -30.69 4.42
CA PRO A 2 -15.54 -29.73 3.96
C PRO A 2 -14.85 -28.71 3.04
N ILE A 3 -15.47 -28.44 1.90
CA ILE A 3 -15.00 -27.39 0.98
C ILE A 3 -15.18 -26.07 1.74
N MET A 4 -14.08 -25.47 2.20
CA MET A 4 -14.14 -24.15 2.83
C MET A 4 -14.66 -23.17 1.77
N LYS A 5 -15.68 -22.38 2.12
CA LYS A 5 -16.17 -21.31 1.26
C LYS A 5 -15.03 -20.33 1.02
N LYS A 6 -14.66 -20.16 -0.24
CA LYS A 6 -13.62 -19.19 -0.62
C LYS A 6 -14.12 -17.76 -0.44
N ILE A 7 -13.21 -16.88 -0.07
CA ILE A 7 -13.44 -15.43 -0.01
C ILE A 7 -13.53 -14.92 -1.45
N ARG A 8 -14.61 -14.27 -1.80
CA ARG A 8 -14.88 -13.75 -3.13
C ARG A 8 -14.38 -12.30 -3.25
N ALA A 9 -13.23 -12.12 -3.91
CA ALA A 9 -12.55 -10.85 -4.03
C ALA A 9 -12.71 -10.20 -5.40
N ALA A 10 -13.04 -8.91 -5.42
CA ALA A 10 -12.96 -8.05 -6.60
C ALA A 10 -11.73 -7.15 -6.52
N VAL A 11 -11.03 -6.93 -7.64
CA VAL A 11 -9.89 -6.02 -7.73
C VAL A 11 -10.33 -4.72 -8.40
N VAL A 12 -10.22 -3.60 -7.69
CA VAL A 12 -10.59 -2.28 -8.20
C VAL A 12 -9.34 -1.51 -8.61
N GLY A 13 -9.13 -1.37 -9.91
CA GLY A 13 -7.90 -0.85 -10.51
C GLY A 13 -6.98 -1.96 -11.02
N TYR A 14 -6.41 -1.78 -12.21
CA TYR A 14 -5.55 -2.78 -12.86
C TYR A 14 -4.22 -2.17 -13.34
N GLY A 15 -3.61 -1.38 -12.46
CA GLY A 15 -2.23 -0.89 -12.58
C GLY A 15 -1.23 -1.95 -12.10
N ASN A 16 0.00 -1.54 -11.78
CA ASN A 16 1.03 -2.46 -11.29
C ASN A 16 0.58 -3.23 -10.04
N ILE A 17 0.05 -2.53 -9.03
CA ILE A 17 -0.46 -3.17 -7.80
C ILE A 17 -1.60 -4.15 -8.14
N GLY A 18 -2.58 -3.75 -8.97
CA GLY A 18 -3.71 -4.61 -9.30
C GLY A 18 -3.30 -5.92 -10.02
N LYS A 19 -2.27 -5.88 -10.86
CA LYS A 19 -1.71 -7.07 -11.51
C LYS A 19 -1.07 -8.01 -10.49
N TYR A 20 -0.23 -7.50 -9.59
CA TYR A 20 0.38 -8.30 -8.52
C TYR A 20 -0.65 -8.82 -7.51
N VAL A 21 -1.74 -8.05 -7.25
CA VAL A 21 -2.85 -8.53 -6.41
C VAL A 21 -3.55 -9.72 -7.04
N ILE A 22 -3.81 -9.72 -8.36
CA ILE A 22 -4.36 -10.88 -9.06
C ILE A 22 -3.43 -12.09 -8.92
N GLU A 23 -2.14 -11.92 -9.15
CA GLU A 23 -1.14 -12.99 -8.99
C GLU A 23 -1.14 -13.55 -7.55
N ALA A 24 -1.18 -12.68 -6.54
CA ALA A 24 -1.23 -13.07 -5.14
C ALA A 24 -2.54 -13.78 -4.75
N LEU A 25 -3.68 -13.36 -5.31
CA LEU A 25 -4.97 -14.03 -5.14
C LEU A 25 -4.99 -15.41 -5.79
N GLU A 26 -4.39 -15.57 -6.97
CA GLU A 26 -4.27 -16.86 -7.65
C GLU A 26 -3.42 -17.87 -6.86
N ALA A 27 -2.41 -17.38 -6.15
CA ALA A 27 -1.57 -18.18 -5.27
C ALA A 27 -2.26 -18.53 -3.92
N ALA A 28 -3.34 -17.83 -3.55
CA ALA A 28 -4.03 -18.00 -2.27
C ALA A 28 -5.22 -18.95 -2.42
N ALA A 29 -5.12 -20.16 -1.81
CA ALA A 29 -6.12 -21.21 -1.96
C ALA A 29 -7.51 -20.86 -1.39
N ASP A 30 -7.57 -19.92 -0.45
CA ASP A 30 -8.76 -19.47 0.25
C ASP A 30 -9.51 -18.33 -0.46
N PHE A 31 -9.03 -17.89 -1.63
CA PHE A 31 -9.68 -16.83 -2.42
C PHE A 31 -10.24 -17.32 -3.76
N GLU A 32 -11.22 -16.57 -4.24
CA GLU A 32 -11.76 -16.62 -5.60
C GLU A 32 -11.80 -15.19 -6.16
N VAL A 33 -11.16 -14.95 -7.30
CA VAL A 33 -11.27 -13.67 -8.01
C VAL A 33 -12.57 -13.65 -8.79
N VAL A 34 -13.49 -12.75 -8.44
CA VAL A 34 -14.79 -12.63 -9.11
C VAL A 34 -14.79 -11.63 -10.25
N GLY A 35 -13.85 -10.71 -10.29
CA GLY A 35 -13.71 -9.76 -11.37
C GLY A 35 -12.75 -8.62 -11.10
N VAL A 36 -12.50 -7.84 -12.13
CA VAL A 36 -11.64 -6.65 -12.12
C VAL A 36 -12.45 -5.44 -12.54
N VAL A 37 -12.48 -4.42 -11.69
CA VAL A 37 -13.15 -3.14 -11.99
C VAL A 37 -12.13 -2.17 -12.60
N ARG A 38 -12.43 -1.63 -13.76
CA ARG A 38 -11.61 -0.64 -14.48
C ARG A 38 -12.46 0.54 -14.91
N ARG A 39 -11.81 1.66 -15.26
CA ARG A 39 -12.51 2.79 -15.88
C ARG A 39 -13.23 2.35 -17.15
N ALA A 40 -14.43 2.85 -17.39
CA ALA A 40 -15.25 2.46 -18.56
C ALA A 40 -14.48 2.53 -19.88
N SER A 41 -13.65 3.57 -20.08
CA SER A 41 -12.77 3.72 -21.25
C SER A 41 -11.72 2.60 -21.41
N SER A 42 -11.38 1.91 -20.32
CA SER A 42 -10.39 0.84 -20.30
C SER A 42 -11.01 -0.56 -20.35
N VAL A 43 -12.32 -0.69 -20.17
CA VAL A 43 -13.02 -1.98 -20.26
C VAL A 43 -13.04 -2.47 -21.70
N ALA A 44 -13.40 -1.60 -22.64
CA ALA A 44 -13.43 -1.94 -24.08
C ALA A 44 -12.05 -2.34 -24.64
N ALA A 45 -10.97 -1.85 -24.04
CA ALA A 45 -9.60 -2.15 -24.43
C ALA A 45 -8.98 -3.34 -23.68
N ALA A 46 -9.76 -4.05 -22.84
CA ALA A 46 -9.22 -5.08 -21.94
C ALA A 46 -8.78 -6.37 -22.68
N GLY A 47 -9.20 -6.59 -23.92
CA GLY A 47 -8.92 -7.82 -24.66
C GLY A 47 -9.46 -9.07 -23.96
N GLU A 48 -8.91 -10.25 -24.30
CA GLU A 48 -9.20 -11.49 -23.57
C GLU A 48 -8.64 -11.42 -22.16
N SER A 49 -9.49 -11.58 -21.16
CA SER A 49 -9.13 -11.60 -19.73
C SER A 49 -9.63 -12.88 -19.08
N LYS A 50 -8.82 -13.45 -18.20
CA LYS A 50 -9.19 -14.64 -17.40
C LYS A 50 -10.39 -14.37 -16.50
N TYR A 51 -10.59 -13.13 -16.07
CA TYR A 51 -11.64 -12.71 -15.16
C TYR A 51 -12.57 -11.69 -15.83
N PRO A 52 -13.84 -11.61 -15.41
CA PRO A 52 -14.73 -10.54 -15.83
C PRO A 52 -14.10 -9.16 -15.61
N VAL A 53 -14.09 -8.32 -16.65
CA VAL A 53 -13.63 -6.93 -16.54
C VAL A 53 -14.83 -6.02 -16.70
N VAL A 54 -15.15 -5.27 -15.67
CA VAL A 54 -16.35 -4.44 -15.58
C VAL A 54 -15.99 -3.00 -15.24
N SER A 55 -16.97 -2.09 -15.36
CA SER A 55 -16.78 -0.67 -15.03
C SER A 55 -17.27 -0.29 -13.64
N SER A 56 -18.00 -1.17 -12.95
CA SER A 56 -18.55 -0.92 -11.60
C SER A 56 -18.64 -2.23 -10.81
N LEU A 57 -18.51 -2.14 -9.47
CA LEU A 57 -18.69 -3.27 -8.55
C LEU A 57 -20.10 -3.85 -8.59
N GLU A 58 -21.12 -3.04 -8.88
CA GLU A 58 -22.51 -3.45 -9.01
C GLU A 58 -22.75 -4.51 -10.10
N GLN A 59 -21.83 -4.61 -11.06
CA GLN A 59 -21.89 -5.59 -12.15
C GLN A 59 -21.31 -6.97 -11.75
N LEU A 60 -20.78 -7.09 -10.53
CA LEU A 60 -20.22 -8.32 -9.98
C LEU A 60 -21.12 -8.84 -8.86
N GLU A 61 -21.41 -10.13 -8.89
CA GLU A 61 -22.29 -10.76 -7.90
C GLU A 61 -21.48 -11.43 -6.79
N GLY A 62 -21.98 -11.31 -5.54
CA GLY A 62 -21.46 -12.04 -4.39
C GLY A 62 -20.01 -11.68 -4.04
N VAL A 63 -19.65 -10.41 -4.11
CA VAL A 63 -18.34 -9.90 -3.69
C VAL A 63 -18.32 -9.78 -2.17
N ASP A 64 -17.41 -10.48 -1.50
CA ASP A 64 -17.19 -10.37 -0.05
C ASP A 64 -16.28 -9.17 0.26
N VAL A 65 -15.25 -8.93 -0.57
CA VAL A 65 -14.25 -7.87 -0.37
C VAL A 65 -13.78 -7.25 -1.69
N ALA A 66 -13.63 -5.92 -1.71
CA ALA A 66 -13.01 -5.17 -2.79
C ALA A 66 -11.59 -4.74 -2.40
N ILE A 67 -10.59 -5.18 -3.17
CA ILE A 67 -9.19 -4.76 -3.01
C ILE A 67 -8.95 -3.53 -3.88
N LEU A 68 -8.73 -2.39 -3.24
CA LEU A 68 -8.63 -1.10 -3.92
C LEU A 68 -7.18 -0.82 -4.34
N CYS A 69 -6.91 -0.99 -5.63
CA CYS A 69 -5.62 -0.76 -6.28
C CYS A 69 -5.64 0.54 -7.11
N THR A 70 -6.40 1.52 -6.67
CA THR A 70 -6.50 2.84 -7.29
C THR A 70 -5.46 3.80 -6.71
N PRO A 71 -5.10 4.90 -7.43
CA PRO A 71 -4.26 5.95 -6.86
C PRO A 71 -4.84 6.49 -5.55
N SER A 72 -3.97 6.83 -4.57
CA SER A 72 -4.38 7.23 -3.21
C SER A 72 -5.46 8.31 -3.18
N ARG A 73 -5.41 9.29 -4.09
CA ARG A 73 -6.42 10.35 -4.21
C ARG A 73 -7.84 9.86 -4.56
N LEU A 74 -7.99 8.64 -5.06
CA LEU A 74 -9.26 8.03 -5.45
C LEU A 74 -9.71 6.92 -4.49
N VAL A 75 -8.87 6.53 -3.54
CA VAL A 75 -9.13 5.42 -2.62
C VAL A 75 -10.38 5.67 -1.80
N GLU A 76 -10.51 6.83 -1.16
CA GLU A 76 -11.63 7.15 -0.29
C GLU A 76 -12.97 7.05 -1.04
N GLN A 77 -13.08 7.63 -2.23
CA GLN A 77 -14.30 7.54 -3.05
C GLN A 77 -14.60 6.10 -3.48
N SER A 78 -13.57 5.32 -3.81
CA SER A 78 -13.73 3.91 -4.19
C SER A 78 -14.20 3.07 -3.00
N ALA A 79 -13.65 3.32 -1.80
CA ALA A 79 -14.04 2.67 -0.56
C ALA A 79 -15.49 3.00 -0.20
N GLU A 80 -15.87 4.27 -0.23
CA GLU A 80 -17.23 4.72 0.02
C GLU A 80 -18.24 4.01 -0.90
N THR A 81 -17.91 3.92 -2.20
CA THR A 81 -18.78 3.23 -3.17
C THR A 81 -18.98 1.77 -2.82
N ALA A 82 -17.89 1.05 -2.51
CA ALA A 82 -17.95 -0.37 -2.15
C ALA A 82 -18.71 -0.61 -0.83
N LEU A 83 -18.40 0.19 0.18
CA LEU A 83 -19.04 0.08 1.51
C LEU A 83 -20.56 0.31 1.44
N LYS A 84 -21.05 1.26 0.62
CA LYS A 84 -22.47 1.49 0.38
C LYS A 84 -23.19 0.29 -0.25
N LEU A 85 -22.46 -0.59 -0.93
CA LEU A 85 -22.95 -1.87 -1.46
C LEU A 85 -22.89 -3.01 -0.42
N GLY A 86 -22.44 -2.74 0.81
CA GLY A 86 -22.19 -3.76 1.83
C GLY A 86 -20.94 -4.60 1.57
N ILE A 87 -20.05 -4.16 0.68
CA ILE A 87 -18.81 -4.85 0.32
C ILE A 87 -17.67 -4.30 1.20
N SER A 88 -16.98 -5.18 1.93
CA SER A 88 -15.81 -4.78 2.71
C SER A 88 -14.64 -4.36 1.80
N THR A 89 -13.77 -3.49 2.30
CA THR A 89 -12.66 -2.94 1.49
C THR A 89 -11.31 -3.09 2.16
N VAL A 90 -10.26 -3.18 1.35
CA VAL A 90 -8.88 -3.05 1.77
C VAL A 90 -8.13 -2.18 0.77
N ASP A 91 -7.25 -1.29 1.25
CA ASP A 91 -6.46 -0.37 0.43
C ASP A 91 -5.06 -0.16 0.99
N SER A 92 -4.20 0.45 0.18
CA SER A 92 -2.84 0.87 0.54
C SER A 92 -2.68 2.39 0.47
N PHE A 93 -3.67 3.15 0.95
CA PHE A 93 -3.61 4.61 1.02
C PHE A 93 -2.36 5.07 1.78
N ASP A 94 -1.58 5.99 1.19
CA ASP A 94 -0.24 6.36 1.65
C ASP A 94 -0.06 7.85 2.00
N ILE A 95 -1.14 8.63 2.00
CA ILE A 95 -1.08 10.03 2.44
C ILE A 95 -1.23 10.08 3.96
N HIS A 96 -0.10 9.95 4.66
CA HIS A 96 -0.03 9.76 6.13
C HIS A 96 -0.86 10.76 6.93
N SER A 97 -0.84 12.04 6.56
CA SER A 97 -1.57 13.10 7.26
C SER A 97 -3.10 12.97 7.17
N GLY A 98 -3.61 12.23 6.18
CA GLY A 98 -5.04 12.04 5.94
C GLY A 98 -5.64 10.76 6.53
N ILE A 99 -4.83 9.84 7.07
CA ILE A 99 -5.28 8.50 7.46
C ILE A 99 -6.34 8.54 8.55
N ALA A 100 -6.10 9.28 9.62
CA ALA A 100 -7.00 9.35 10.77
C ALA A 100 -8.38 9.91 10.39
N ASP A 101 -8.40 10.97 9.59
CA ASP A 101 -9.63 11.63 9.13
C ASP A 101 -10.40 10.74 8.14
N MET A 102 -9.71 10.11 7.19
CA MET A 102 -10.32 9.15 6.26
C MET A 102 -10.91 7.97 7.01
N ARG A 103 -10.18 7.42 8.01
CA ARG A 103 -10.66 6.35 8.86
C ARG A 103 -11.96 6.74 9.57
N ALA A 104 -12.03 7.92 10.15
CA ALA A 104 -13.23 8.40 10.85
C ALA A 104 -14.45 8.53 9.91
N ARG A 105 -14.24 9.02 8.68
CA ARG A 105 -15.34 9.14 7.69
C ARG A 105 -15.80 7.76 7.21
N LEU A 106 -14.88 6.87 6.86
CA LEU A 106 -15.23 5.53 6.37
C LEU A 106 -15.82 4.64 7.47
N ASP A 107 -15.48 4.86 8.76
CA ASP A 107 -16.07 4.13 9.90
C ASP A 107 -17.58 4.30 9.97
N VAL A 108 -18.07 5.51 9.77
CA VAL A 108 -19.52 5.81 9.74
C VAL A 108 -20.19 5.03 8.61
N ILE A 109 -19.66 5.15 7.39
CA ILE A 109 -20.25 4.52 6.20
C ILE A 109 -20.23 2.99 6.34
N ALA A 110 -19.11 2.45 6.82
CA ALA A 110 -18.93 1.01 7.01
C ALA A 110 -19.95 0.44 8.01
N ARG A 111 -20.18 1.13 9.15
CA ARG A 111 -21.17 0.73 10.16
C ARG A 111 -22.60 0.79 9.63
N GLU A 112 -22.94 1.84 8.90
CA GLU A 112 -24.28 2.01 8.33
C GLU A 112 -24.63 0.91 7.32
N ASN A 113 -23.63 0.36 6.63
CA ASN A 113 -23.82 -0.66 5.59
C ASN A 113 -23.36 -2.08 6.00
N ASN A 114 -23.10 -2.30 7.30
CA ASN A 114 -22.66 -3.59 7.85
C ASN A 114 -21.45 -4.18 7.12
N ALA A 115 -20.50 -3.34 6.73
CA ALA A 115 -19.26 -3.68 6.07
C ALA A 115 -18.06 -3.22 6.90
N ALA A 116 -16.85 -3.65 6.53
CA ALA A 116 -15.62 -3.20 7.17
C ALA A 116 -14.61 -2.66 6.15
N ALA A 117 -13.86 -1.63 6.54
CA ALA A 117 -12.76 -1.09 5.76
C ALA A 117 -11.44 -1.29 6.49
N LEU A 118 -10.45 -1.86 5.83
CA LEU A 118 -9.07 -1.88 6.28
C LEU A 118 -8.27 -0.90 5.43
N ILE A 119 -7.92 0.21 6.02
CA ILE A 119 -7.25 1.31 5.32
C ILE A 119 -5.75 1.29 5.56
N SER A 120 -4.99 1.82 4.59
CA SER A 120 -3.55 1.95 4.69
C SER A 120 -2.84 0.62 5.01
N ALA A 121 -3.30 -0.46 4.37
CA ALA A 121 -2.76 -1.81 4.54
C ALA A 121 -1.76 -2.15 3.42
N GLY A 122 -0.77 -1.28 3.25
CA GLY A 122 0.35 -1.49 2.35
C GLY A 122 1.62 -1.92 3.09
N TRP A 123 2.75 -1.54 2.52
CA TRP A 123 4.04 -1.70 3.20
C TRP A 123 4.24 -0.61 4.25
N ASP A 124 4.24 0.67 3.84
CA ASP A 124 4.31 1.82 4.73
C ASP A 124 3.48 3.00 4.19
N PRO A 125 2.37 3.30 4.85
CA PRO A 125 1.82 2.67 6.06
C PRO A 125 1.28 1.25 5.82
N GLY A 126 1.29 0.44 6.86
CA GLY A 126 0.79 -0.92 6.85
C GLY A 126 1.62 -1.87 7.70
N SER A 127 2.34 -2.82 7.09
CA SER A 127 3.18 -3.78 7.82
C SER A 127 4.26 -3.12 8.66
N ASP A 128 4.86 -2.03 8.18
CA ASP A 128 5.84 -1.25 8.94
C ASP A 128 5.22 -0.57 10.17
N SER A 129 3.95 -0.19 10.09
CA SER A 129 3.21 0.35 11.23
C SER A 129 3.06 -0.68 12.34
N VAL A 130 2.82 -1.96 11.99
CA VAL A 130 2.75 -3.07 12.94
C VAL A 130 4.11 -3.30 13.61
N VAL A 131 5.20 -3.27 12.84
CA VAL A 131 6.56 -3.38 13.38
C VAL A 131 6.87 -2.23 14.34
N ARG A 132 6.57 -0.97 13.95
CA ARG A 132 6.75 0.19 14.83
C ARG A 132 5.97 0.06 16.14
N ALA A 133 4.71 -0.38 16.06
CA ALA A 133 3.88 -0.61 17.24
C ALA A 133 4.46 -1.70 18.17
N LEU A 134 4.95 -2.82 17.59
CA LEU A 134 5.61 -3.88 18.36
C LEU A 134 6.86 -3.37 19.08
N LEU A 135 7.71 -2.62 18.39
CA LEU A 135 8.92 -2.03 18.99
C LEU A 135 8.58 -1.05 20.11
N GLU A 136 7.49 -0.29 19.96
CA GLU A 136 7.00 0.64 20.98
C GLU A 136 6.45 -0.09 22.21
N VAL A 137 5.72 -1.18 22.04
CA VAL A 137 5.26 -2.05 23.13
C VAL A 137 6.45 -2.57 23.96
N CYS A 138 7.55 -2.95 23.28
CA CYS A 138 8.76 -3.45 23.97
C CYS A 138 9.52 -2.37 24.78
N ALA A 139 9.52 -1.14 24.31
CA ALA A 139 10.20 -0.01 24.96
C ALA A 139 9.38 1.29 24.80
N PRO A 140 8.34 1.51 25.63
CA PRO A 140 7.34 2.55 25.40
C PRO A 140 7.90 3.98 25.53
N GLN A 141 8.92 4.18 26.36
CA GLN A 141 9.59 5.49 26.53
C GLN A 141 10.81 5.53 25.59
N GLY A 142 10.67 6.18 24.44
CA GLY A 142 11.77 6.23 23.49
C GLY A 142 11.39 6.82 22.13
N ILE A 143 12.27 6.62 21.16
CA ILE A 143 12.13 7.13 19.80
C ILE A 143 12.41 6.03 18.79
N THR A 144 11.61 6.00 17.72
CA THR A 144 11.85 5.14 16.56
C THR A 144 12.31 5.99 15.37
N TYR A 145 13.47 5.66 14.83
CA TYR A 145 13.93 6.18 13.55
C TYR A 145 13.56 5.20 12.45
N THR A 146 12.91 5.67 11.40
CA THR A 146 12.62 4.89 10.19
C THR A 146 13.44 5.46 9.04
N ASN A 147 14.40 4.69 8.56
CA ASN A 147 15.28 5.06 7.46
C ASN A 147 14.88 4.24 6.23
N PHE A 148 14.20 4.87 5.28
CA PHE A 148 13.81 4.22 4.02
C PHE A 148 14.94 4.23 3.02
N GLY A 149 15.08 3.14 2.27
CA GLY A 149 16.07 3.00 1.20
C GLY A 149 17.37 2.31 1.68
N PRO A 150 18.40 2.34 0.83
CA PRO A 150 18.34 2.90 -0.53
C PRO A 150 17.35 2.14 -1.41
N GLY A 151 16.64 2.85 -2.31
CA GLY A 151 15.76 2.19 -3.26
C GLY A 151 14.65 3.07 -3.84
N MET A 152 13.93 2.52 -4.80
CA MET A 152 12.89 3.20 -5.54
C MET A 152 11.65 3.49 -4.67
N SER A 153 11.24 4.76 -4.63
CA SER A 153 9.96 5.18 -4.04
C SER A 153 8.87 5.24 -5.09
N MET A 154 7.82 4.43 -4.93
CA MET A 154 6.73 4.37 -5.91
C MET A 154 5.88 5.63 -5.93
N GLY A 155 5.43 6.14 -4.78
CA GLY A 155 4.60 7.34 -4.70
C GLY A 155 5.31 8.56 -5.29
N HIS A 156 6.58 8.78 -4.91
CA HIS A 156 7.40 9.87 -5.45
C HIS A 156 7.65 9.70 -6.95
N THR A 157 7.90 8.48 -7.43
CA THR A 157 8.07 8.20 -8.86
C THR A 157 6.81 8.53 -9.65
N VAL A 158 5.63 8.19 -9.13
CA VAL A 158 4.35 8.53 -9.76
C VAL A 158 4.11 10.04 -9.77
N ALA A 159 4.45 10.73 -8.67
CA ALA A 159 4.34 12.19 -8.58
C ALA A 159 5.20 12.88 -9.64
N VAL A 160 6.47 12.45 -9.79
CA VAL A 160 7.37 12.99 -10.83
C VAL A 160 6.82 12.75 -12.24
N LYS A 161 6.31 11.56 -12.53
CA LYS A 161 5.71 11.21 -13.84
C LYS A 161 4.48 12.06 -14.20
N ALA A 162 3.84 12.68 -13.23
CA ALA A 162 2.68 13.55 -13.44
C ALA A 162 3.07 15.00 -13.75
N ILE A 163 4.35 15.35 -13.67
CA ILE A 163 4.85 16.70 -13.97
C ILE A 163 5.02 16.86 -15.48
N GLU A 164 4.52 17.96 -16.00
CA GLU A 164 4.59 18.29 -17.42
C GLU A 164 6.05 18.32 -17.92
N GLY A 165 6.32 17.73 -19.08
CA GLY A 165 7.66 17.60 -19.67
C GLY A 165 8.46 16.38 -19.19
N VAL A 166 7.92 15.57 -18.27
CA VAL A 166 8.55 14.32 -17.84
C VAL A 166 8.05 13.17 -18.69
N LYS A 167 8.91 12.60 -19.53
CA LYS A 167 8.63 11.41 -20.34
C LYS A 167 8.68 10.12 -19.52
N ALA A 168 9.72 9.98 -18.69
CA ALA A 168 9.89 8.85 -17.76
C ALA A 168 10.62 9.33 -16.50
N ALA A 169 10.38 8.67 -15.38
CA ALA A 169 10.99 9.05 -14.11
C ALA A 169 11.20 7.86 -13.17
N LEU A 170 12.21 8.01 -12.31
CA LEU A 170 12.52 7.19 -11.16
C LEU A 170 12.93 8.09 -9.99
N SER A 171 12.27 7.96 -8.85
CA SER A 171 12.70 8.62 -7.61
C SER A 171 13.26 7.59 -6.64
N MET A 172 14.50 7.79 -6.24
CA MET A 172 15.21 6.98 -5.26
C MET A 172 15.19 7.66 -3.90
N THR A 173 14.88 6.90 -2.86
CA THR A 173 15.03 7.32 -1.46
C THR A 173 16.38 6.85 -0.95
N ILE A 174 17.21 7.78 -0.49
CA ILE A 174 18.50 7.49 0.13
C ILE A 174 18.45 7.93 1.59
N PRO A 175 18.59 7.02 2.57
CA PRO A 175 18.61 7.39 3.97
C PRO A 175 19.89 8.15 4.32
N VAL A 176 19.74 9.24 5.09
CA VAL A 176 20.86 10.04 5.61
C VAL A 176 21.06 9.79 7.10
N GLY A 177 20.21 8.93 7.68
CA GLY A 177 20.20 8.57 9.09
C GLY A 177 19.13 9.33 9.90
N THR A 178 18.76 8.77 11.04
CA THR A 178 17.79 9.36 12.00
C THR A 178 16.41 9.71 11.40
N GLY A 179 15.97 8.96 10.38
CA GLY A 179 14.69 9.20 9.70
C GLY A 179 14.72 10.31 8.66
N ILE A 180 15.90 10.87 8.34
CA ILE A 180 16.09 11.88 7.30
C ILE A 180 16.44 11.19 5.98
N HIS A 181 15.87 11.67 4.89
CA HIS A 181 16.04 11.10 3.56
C HIS A 181 16.45 12.17 2.55
N ARG A 182 17.18 11.73 1.54
CA ARG A 182 17.49 12.48 0.32
C ARG A 182 16.77 11.82 -0.83
N ARG A 183 16.24 12.63 -1.77
CA ARG A 183 15.62 12.15 -2.99
C ARG A 183 16.57 12.32 -4.15
N MET A 184 16.90 11.20 -4.80
CA MET A 184 17.64 11.20 -6.06
C MET A 184 16.64 10.89 -7.16
N VAL A 185 16.32 11.89 -7.97
CA VAL A 185 15.30 11.82 -9.02
C VAL A 185 15.98 11.77 -10.37
N TYR A 186 15.70 10.73 -11.14
CA TYR A 186 16.20 10.55 -12.50
C TYR A 186 15.04 10.69 -13.47
N ILE A 187 15.21 11.54 -14.50
CA ILE A 187 14.15 11.82 -15.46
C ILE A 187 14.63 11.72 -16.90
N GLU A 188 13.77 11.19 -17.79
CA GLU A 188 13.80 11.47 -19.22
C GLU A 188 12.87 12.64 -19.49
N LEU A 189 13.33 13.58 -20.31
CA LEU A 189 12.49 14.71 -20.72
C LEU A 189 11.78 14.43 -22.04
N GLU A 190 10.59 14.98 -22.18
CA GLU A 190 9.94 15.12 -23.46
C GLU A 190 10.68 16.14 -24.33
N GLU A 191 10.55 16.01 -25.65
CA GLU A 191 11.20 16.91 -26.59
C GLU A 191 10.65 18.35 -26.44
N GLY A 192 11.57 19.34 -26.41
CA GLY A 192 11.24 20.75 -26.30
C GLY A 192 11.11 21.27 -24.85
N TYR A 193 11.23 20.44 -23.83
CA TYR A 193 11.19 20.89 -22.44
C TYR A 193 12.58 21.23 -21.89
N ASP A 194 12.63 22.32 -21.12
CA ASP A 194 13.83 22.76 -20.42
C ASP A 194 14.03 22.01 -19.10
N PHE A 195 15.24 21.49 -18.88
CA PHE A 195 15.58 20.71 -17.70
C PHE A 195 15.39 21.50 -16.39
N ASP A 196 15.87 22.74 -16.33
CA ASP A 196 15.83 23.52 -15.09
C ASP A 196 14.40 23.86 -14.69
N THR A 197 13.54 24.14 -15.67
CA THR A 197 12.10 24.35 -15.44
C THR A 197 11.43 23.11 -14.85
N VAL A 198 11.64 21.94 -15.43
CA VAL A 198 11.07 20.67 -14.96
C VAL A 198 11.66 20.28 -13.59
N ALA A 199 12.97 20.43 -13.40
CA ALA A 199 13.62 20.13 -12.13
C ALA A 199 13.12 21.02 -10.99
N ASN A 200 12.86 22.32 -11.26
CA ASN A 200 12.26 23.22 -10.28
C ASN A 200 10.81 22.86 -9.97
N ALA A 201 10.03 22.45 -10.96
CA ALA A 201 8.66 21.98 -10.73
C ALA A 201 8.65 20.73 -9.81
N ILE A 202 9.56 19.76 -10.02
CA ILE A 202 9.73 18.59 -9.17
C ILE A 202 10.05 18.99 -7.73
N LYS A 203 11.04 19.85 -7.52
CA LYS A 203 11.50 20.27 -6.17
C LYS A 203 10.43 21.01 -5.38
N ASN A 204 9.49 21.69 -6.06
CA ASN A 204 8.40 22.43 -5.44
C ASN A 204 7.10 21.61 -5.30
N ASP A 205 7.06 20.38 -5.79
CA ASP A 205 5.91 19.48 -5.58
C ASP A 205 5.78 19.08 -4.11
N ALA A 206 4.56 18.85 -3.66
CA ALA A 206 4.24 18.51 -2.27
C ALA A 206 4.95 17.25 -1.75
N TYR A 207 5.34 16.34 -2.64
CA TYR A 207 6.10 15.13 -2.30
C TYR A 207 7.59 15.39 -2.04
N PHE A 208 8.12 16.55 -2.47
CA PHE A 208 9.56 16.81 -2.48
C PHE A 208 9.96 18.06 -1.70
N VAL A 209 9.05 19.00 -1.46
CA VAL A 209 9.33 20.33 -0.90
C VAL A 209 10.00 20.29 0.49
N HIS A 210 9.86 19.19 1.21
CA HIS A 210 10.45 19.01 2.55
C HIS A 210 11.71 18.15 2.55
N ASP A 211 12.10 17.59 1.41
CA ASP A 211 13.24 16.70 1.28
C ASP A 211 14.38 17.36 0.48
N GLU A 212 15.62 17.03 0.82
CA GLU A 212 16.77 17.34 -0.03
C GLU A 212 16.64 16.57 -1.35
N THR A 213 16.33 17.27 -2.44
CA THR A 213 16.00 16.65 -3.73
C THR A 213 17.00 17.03 -4.81
N HIS A 214 17.64 16.02 -5.39
CA HIS A 214 18.54 16.13 -6.53
C HIS A 214 17.86 15.55 -7.76
N VAL A 215 17.76 16.34 -8.84
CA VAL A 215 17.19 15.91 -10.12
C VAL A 215 18.30 15.76 -11.14
N THR A 216 18.31 14.65 -11.85
CA THR A 216 19.29 14.34 -12.88
C THR A 216 18.59 13.88 -14.16
N LYS A 217 18.95 14.51 -15.30
CA LYS A 217 18.51 14.03 -16.61
C LYS A 217 19.31 12.80 -17.02
N VAL A 218 18.62 11.77 -17.51
CA VAL A 218 19.21 10.52 -17.99
C VAL A 218 18.68 10.17 -19.39
N GLU A 219 19.41 9.34 -20.11
CA GLU A 219 19.01 8.84 -21.42
C GLU A 219 17.96 7.74 -21.31
N SER A 220 18.02 6.92 -20.26
CA SER A 220 17.05 5.84 -19.99
C SER A 220 16.85 5.67 -18.49
N VAL A 221 15.61 5.81 -18.05
CA VAL A 221 15.18 5.47 -16.70
C VAL A 221 15.10 3.97 -16.52
N ASP A 222 14.74 3.22 -17.56
CA ASP A 222 14.61 1.76 -17.50
C ASP A 222 15.92 1.07 -17.12
N ALA A 223 17.07 1.64 -17.49
CA ALA A 223 18.38 1.13 -17.09
C ALA A 223 18.65 1.21 -15.57
N LEU A 224 17.83 1.95 -14.82
CA LEU A 224 17.98 2.18 -13.38
C LEU A 224 16.89 1.49 -12.54
N LEU A 225 15.91 0.80 -13.16
CA LEU A 225 14.74 0.27 -12.48
C LEU A 225 15.03 -0.95 -11.58
N ASP A 226 16.15 -1.62 -11.73
CA ASP A 226 16.50 -2.85 -11.00
C ASP A 226 17.08 -2.58 -9.59
N MET A 227 16.64 -1.49 -8.97
CA MET A 227 17.08 -1.13 -7.62
C MET A 227 15.96 -1.45 -6.63
N GLY A 228 16.20 -2.45 -5.77
CA GLY A 228 15.29 -2.82 -4.67
C GLY A 228 14.97 -1.64 -3.75
N HIS A 229 14.06 -1.85 -2.83
CA HIS A 229 13.73 -0.90 -1.78
C HIS A 229 13.90 -1.54 -0.41
N GLY A 230 14.16 -0.74 0.62
CA GLY A 230 14.38 -1.26 1.95
C GLY A 230 13.99 -0.27 3.05
N VAL A 231 14.01 -0.76 4.26
CA VAL A 231 13.88 0.04 5.47
C VAL A 231 14.77 -0.48 6.56
N ASN A 232 15.39 0.44 7.30
CA ASN A 232 15.99 0.18 8.60
C ASN A 232 15.21 0.94 9.66
N MET A 233 14.62 0.24 10.61
CA MET A 233 14.00 0.84 11.78
C MET A 233 14.90 0.62 12.98
N THR A 234 15.24 1.69 13.68
CA THR A 234 15.96 1.64 14.95
C THR A 234 15.11 2.26 16.04
N ARG A 235 14.73 1.46 17.05
CA ARG A 235 14.13 2.00 18.27
C ARG A 235 15.13 2.02 19.40
N LYS A 236 15.27 3.18 20.03
CA LYS A 236 15.98 3.38 21.30
C LYS A 236 14.96 3.76 22.35
N GLY A 237 14.89 3.02 23.44
CA GLY A 237 13.89 3.29 24.45
C GLY A 237 14.13 2.54 25.75
N VAL A 238 13.23 2.70 26.69
CA VAL A 238 13.31 2.12 28.02
C VAL A 238 12.18 1.13 28.25
N SER A 239 12.54 -0.08 28.65
CA SER A 239 11.61 -1.07 29.20
C SER A 239 11.56 -0.94 30.73
N GLY A 240 10.36 -0.82 31.29
CA GLY A 240 10.20 -0.46 32.71
C GLY A 240 10.66 0.98 33.00
N LYS A 241 11.48 1.17 34.05
CA LYS A 241 11.92 2.49 34.47
C LYS A 241 13.32 2.88 33.98
N THR A 242 14.23 1.93 33.87
CA THR A 242 15.65 2.21 33.68
C THR A 242 16.36 1.31 32.68
N GLN A 243 15.68 0.31 32.12
CA GLN A 243 16.33 -0.67 31.27
C GLN A 243 16.35 -0.19 29.83
N ASN A 244 17.47 0.36 29.38
CA ASN A 244 17.68 0.82 28.03
C ASN A 244 17.70 -0.36 27.07
N GLN A 245 16.93 -0.24 25.99
CA GLN A 245 16.85 -1.19 24.90
C GLN A 245 17.19 -0.51 23.58
N ARG A 246 17.76 -1.30 22.68
CA ARG A 246 17.92 -0.93 21.27
C ARG A 246 17.44 -2.09 20.42
N PHE A 247 16.46 -1.83 19.59
CA PHE A 247 15.92 -2.77 18.60
C PHE A 247 16.26 -2.28 17.21
N GLU A 248 16.61 -3.21 16.34
CA GLU A 248 16.84 -2.95 14.92
C GLU A 248 16.03 -3.94 14.10
N PHE A 249 15.36 -3.41 13.09
CA PHE A 249 14.63 -4.19 12.10
C PHE A 249 15.07 -3.73 10.70
N ASN A 250 15.46 -4.68 9.86
CA ASN A 250 15.89 -4.42 8.50
C ASN A 250 15.04 -5.22 7.53
N MET A 251 14.60 -4.58 6.46
CA MET A 251 13.85 -5.21 5.39
C MET A 251 14.38 -4.74 4.03
N SER A 252 14.46 -5.68 3.09
CA SER A 252 14.70 -5.40 1.66
C SER A 252 13.60 -6.06 0.84
N ILE A 253 12.96 -5.34 -0.03
CA ILE A 253 11.71 -5.74 -0.67
C ILE A 253 11.62 -5.35 -2.14
N ASN A 254 10.74 -6.05 -2.85
CA ASN A 254 10.06 -5.55 -4.03
C ASN A 254 8.73 -4.93 -3.58
N ASN A 255 8.66 -3.60 -3.50
CA ASN A 255 7.51 -2.89 -2.92
C ASN A 255 6.17 -3.27 -3.58
N PRO A 256 5.99 -3.25 -4.91
CA PRO A 256 4.71 -3.62 -5.51
C PRO A 256 4.22 -5.01 -5.12
N ALA A 257 5.13 -5.98 -5.12
CA ALA A 257 4.81 -7.37 -4.79
C ALA A 257 4.44 -7.52 -3.30
N LEU A 258 5.23 -6.92 -2.39
CA LEU A 258 4.95 -6.95 -0.96
C LEU A 258 3.62 -6.26 -0.63
N THR A 259 3.40 -5.03 -1.12
CA THR A 259 2.14 -4.30 -0.91
C THR A 259 0.94 -5.12 -1.38
N SER A 260 1.03 -5.76 -2.55
CA SER A 260 -0.03 -6.61 -3.08
C SER A 260 -0.30 -7.83 -2.22
N GLN A 261 0.74 -8.47 -1.70
CA GLN A 261 0.61 -9.60 -0.77
C GLN A 261 -0.04 -9.18 0.55
N ILE A 262 0.29 -8.00 1.07
CA ILE A 262 -0.32 -7.46 2.29
C ILE A 262 -1.79 -7.12 2.04
N LEU A 263 -2.15 -6.56 0.88
CA LEU A 263 -3.54 -6.29 0.51
C LEU A 263 -4.38 -7.58 0.47
N VAL A 264 -3.85 -8.68 -0.06
CA VAL A 264 -4.54 -9.99 -0.04
C VAL A 264 -4.67 -10.52 1.38
N ALA A 265 -3.64 -10.41 2.22
CA ALA A 265 -3.72 -10.76 3.63
C ALA A 265 -4.74 -9.88 4.38
N GLY A 266 -4.77 -8.58 4.07
CA GLY A 266 -5.74 -7.62 4.59
C GLY A 266 -7.18 -7.93 4.17
N ALA A 267 -7.38 -8.38 2.92
CA ALA A 267 -8.69 -8.82 2.43
C ALA A 267 -9.24 -10.01 3.22
N ARG A 268 -8.37 -10.89 3.75
CA ARG A 268 -8.74 -11.97 4.67
C ARG A 268 -9.10 -11.41 6.04
N ALA A 269 -8.26 -10.53 6.55
CA ALA A 269 -8.36 -9.97 7.90
C ALA A 269 -9.60 -9.07 8.07
N VAL A 270 -9.94 -8.26 7.09
CA VAL A 270 -11.04 -7.27 7.17
C VAL A 270 -12.42 -7.92 7.34
N LEU A 271 -12.57 -9.20 7.02
CA LEU A 271 -13.81 -9.95 7.18
C LEU A 271 -14.02 -10.50 8.61
N ARG A 272 -13.07 -10.28 9.53
CA ARG A 272 -13.12 -10.79 10.91
C ARG A 272 -13.71 -9.80 11.92
N PRO A 273 -13.35 -8.50 11.92
CA PRO A 273 -13.90 -7.54 12.86
C PRO A 273 -15.37 -7.22 12.58
N LYS A 274 -16.00 -6.50 13.51
CA LYS A 274 -17.33 -5.92 13.31
C LYS A 274 -17.27 -4.83 12.22
N ALA A 275 -18.45 -4.41 11.76
CA ALA A 275 -18.55 -3.29 10.84
C ALA A 275 -17.85 -2.04 11.40
N GLY A 276 -17.05 -1.37 10.56
CA GLY A 276 -16.26 -0.20 10.92
C GLY A 276 -15.00 -0.04 10.07
N ALA A 277 -14.20 1.00 10.34
CA ALA A 277 -12.94 1.22 9.64
C ALA A 277 -11.74 1.02 10.58
N TYR A 278 -10.73 0.34 10.09
CA TYR A 278 -9.57 -0.12 10.83
C TYR A 278 -8.27 0.16 10.09
N THR A 279 -7.18 0.26 10.82
CA THR A 279 -5.81 0.15 10.32
C THR A 279 -5.20 -1.20 10.71
N MET A 280 -4.06 -1.57 10.15
CA MET A 280 -3.45 -2.88 10.44
C MET A 280 -3.10 -3.09 11.91
N ILE A 281 -2.78 -2.03 12.66
CA ILE A 281 -2.46 -2.16 14.10
C ILE A 281 -3.67 -2.44 15.00
N GLU A 282 -4.90 -2.31 14.48
CA GLU A 282 -6.14 -2.52 15.23
C GLU A 282 -6.70 -3.94 15.05
N ILE A 283 -6.22 -4.68 14.04
CA ILE A 283 -6.66 -6.05 13.77
C ILE A 283 -5.59 -7.05 14.24
N PRO A 284 -5.96 -8.13 14.95
CA PRO A 284 -5.01 -9.14 15.38
C PRO A 284 -4.21 -9.70 14.19
N ILE A 285 -2.89 -9.73 14.31
CA ILE A 285 -2.00 -10.17 13.22
C ILE A 285 -2.30 -11.59 12.73
N ILE A 286 -2.86 -12.44 13.58
CA ILE A 286 -3.25 -13.80 13.24
C ILE A 286 -4.36 -13.84 12.18
N ASP A 287 -5.20 -12.82 12.11
CA ASP A 287 -6.33 -12.77 11.18
C ASP A 287 -5.87 -12.47 9.72
N PHE A 288 -4.63 -11.97 9.55
CA PHE A 288 -3.99 -11.80 8.24
C PHE A 288 -3.44 -13.11 7.66
N LEU A 289 -3.24 -14.13 8.50
CA LEU A 289 -2.62 -15.38 8.10
C LEU A 289 -3.64 -16.37 7.55
N ALA A 290 -3.24 -17.10 6.50
CA ALA A 290 -4.05 -18.18 5.95
C ALA A 290 -3.93 -19.46 6.80
N GLY A 291 -5.03 -20.21 6.92
CA GLY A 291 -5.09 -21.48 7.62
C GLY A 291 -5.90 -21.44 8.91
N GLU A 292 -5.98 -22.59 9.55
CA GLU A 292 -6.70 -22.76 10.82
C GLU A 292 -5.93 -22.10 11.97
N ARG A 293 -6.67 -21.40 12.85
CA ARG A 293 -6.09 -20.59 13.95
C ARG A 293 -5.17 -21.42 14.85
N GLU A 294 -5.59 -22.64 15.21
CA GLU A 294 -4.81 -23.54 16.07
C GLU A 294 -3.49 -23.98 15.42
N ASP A 295 -3.48 -24.20 14.10
CA ASP A 295 -2.27 -24.59 13.38
C ASP A 295 -1.30 -23.42 13.25
N ILE A 296 -1.83 -22.22 13.09
CA ILE A 296 -1.03 -20.97 13.08
C ILE A 296 -0.34 -20.80 14.44
N ILE A 297 -1.09 -20.94 15.55
CA ILE A 297 -0.55 -20.84 16.90
C ILE A 297 0.56 -21.87 17.13
N ARG A 298 0.32 -23.15 16.81
CA ARG A 298 1.33 -24.21 16.97
C ARG A 298 2.61 -23.97 16.18
N ARG A 299 2.50 -23.28 15.06
CA ARG A 299 3.66 -23.01 14.18
C ARG A 299 4.45 -21.78 14.62
N LEU A 300 3.82 -20.78 15.20
CA LEU A 300 4.43 -19.47 15.47
C LEU A 300 4.71 -19.22 16.97
N VAL A 301 4.09 -19.96 17.84
CA VAL A 301 4.24 -19.89 19.31
C VAL A 301 4.80 -21.21 19.84
#